data_bd458cc6b0855a6e8a38463e49b88bb2
#
_entry.id   bd458cc6b0855a6e8a38463e49b88bb2
#
_cell.length_a   1.000
_cell.length_b   1.000
_cell.length_c   1.000
_cell.angle_alpha   90.00
_cell.angle_beta   90.00
_cell.angle_gamma   90.00
#
_symmetry.space_group_name_H-M   'P 1'
#
loop_
_entity.id
_entity.type
_entity.pdbx_description
1 polymer ?
#
loop_
_entity_poly.entity_id
_entity_poly.type
_entity_poly.pdbx_seq_one_letter_code
_entity_poly.pdbx_strand_id
1 'polypeptide(L)'
;MYKFRSMVTNAEELKKKLAEENGQTDRFIFKMKDDPRITKVGRFIRKASLDEFPQFFNVLKGDMSLVGPRPALPEEVACYGSLYSARLLVKLGITGPWQVSGRSDLSQEQSEYLDVSYIENWSIAGDLAILAKTVLVVFRGTGSY
;
A
#
# COMPACT_ATOMS: atom_id res chain seq x y z
N MET A 1 -11.32 -3.36 -5.00
CA MET A 1 -9.91 -3.71 -5.32
C MET A 1 -9.69 -5.20 -5.16
N TYR A 2 -9.21 -5.88 -6.21
CA TYR A 2 -8.91 -7.32 -6.17
C TYR A 2 -7.51 -7.57 -5.61
N LYS A 3 -7.39 -8.61 -4.78
CA LYS A 3 -6.10 -9.01 -4.21
C LYS A 3 -6.14 -10.50 -3.84
N PHE A 4 -5.04 -11.23 -4.03
CA PHE A 4 -4.97 -12.60 -3.54
C PHE A 4 -4.92 -12.64 -2.02
N ARG A 5 -5.63 -13.60 -1.43
CA ARG A 5 -5.62 -13.80 0.00
C ARG A 5 -4.28 -14.38 0.44
N SER A 6 -3.55 -13.62 1.22
CA SER A 6 -2.24 -14.00 1.78
C SER A 6 -2.28 -14.29 3.29
N MET A 7 -3.41 -14.02 3.94
CA MET A 7 -3.62 -14.21 5.37
C MET A 7 -4.65 -15.30 5.67
N VAL A 8 -4.64 -15.80 6.90
CA VAL A 8 -5.64 -16.72 7.43
C VAL A 8 -7.04 -16.08 7.43
N THR A 9 -8.09 -16.89 7.47
CA THR A 9 -9.48 -16.41 7.35
C THR A 9 -9.93 -15.53 8.51
N ASN A 10 -9.41 -15.74 9.72
CA ASN A 10 -9.69 -14.98 10.93
C ASN A 10 -8.65 -13.87 11.21
N ALA A 11 -7.98 -13.37 10.18
CA ALA A 11 -6.89 -12.37 10.30
C ALA A 11 -7.33 -11.06 10.97
N GLU A 12 -8.58 -10.62 10.79
CA GLU A 12 -9.09 -9.39 11.40
C GLU A 12 -9.30 -9.53 12.92
N GLU A 13 -9.79 -10.69 13.38
CA GLU A 13 -9.92 -10.98 14.81
C GLU A 13 -8.54 -11.01 15.48
N LEU A 14 -7.58 -11.66 14.83
CA LEU A 14 -6.19 -11.73 15.30
C LEU A 14 -5.52 -10.36 15.30
N LYS A 15 -5.85 -9.47 14.35
CA LYS A 15 -5.29 -8.10 14.28
C LYS A 15 -5.55 -7.34 15.58
N LYS A 16 -6.78 -7.38 16.11
CA LYS A 16 -7.15 -6.67 17.33
C LYS A 16 -6.33 -7.16 18.51
N LYS A 17 -6.24 -8.48 18.72
CA LYS A 17 -5.44 -9.08 19.80
C LYS A 17 -3.96 -8.73 19.69
N LEU A 18 -3.37 -8.85 18.50
CA LEU A 18 -1.97 -8.53 18.26
C LEU A 18 -1.67 -7.04 18.41
N ALA A 19 -2.59 -6.15 18.06
CA ALA A 19 -2.45 -4.71 18.27
C ALA A 19 -2.43 -4.36 19.76
N GLU A 20 -3.31 -4.98 20.56
CA GLU A 20 -3.33 -4.81 22.02
C GLU A 20 -2.03 -5.33 22.66
N GLU A 21 -1.60 -6.54 22.30
CA GLU A 21 -0.37 -7.17 22.82
C GLU A 21 0.91 -6.38 22.50
N ASN A 22 0.95 -5.72 21.33
CA ASN A 22 2.13 -4.97 20.87
C ASN A 22 2.05 -3.45 21.12
N GLY A 23 1.03 -2.97 21.83
CA GLY A 23 0.85 -1.53 22.13
C GLY A 23 0.68 -0.66 20.89
N GLN A 24 0.10 -1.22 19.82
CA GLN A 24 -0.11 -0.55 18.53
C GLN A 24 -1.58 -0.19 18.28
N THR A 25 -2.37 -0.01 19.33
CA THR A 25 -3.81 0.29 19.26
C THR A 25 -4.09 1.61 18.54
N ASP A 26 -3.18 2.58 18.63
CA ASP A 26 -3.34 3.92 18.05
C ASP A 26 -2.72 4.08 16.65
N ARG A 27 -2.17 3.01 16.08
CA ARG A 27 -1.59 3.06 14.74
C ARG A 27 -2.60 2.68 13.66
N PHE A 28 -2.81 3.58 12.69
CA PHE A 28 -3.65 3.31 11.52
C PHE A 28 -3.18 2.12 10.69
N ILE A 29 -1.88 1.91 10.60
CA ILE A 29 -1.29 0.81 9.86
C ILE A 29 -0.63 -0.14 10.86
N PHE A 30 -1.27 -1.30 11.10
CA PHE A 30 -0.67 -2.37 11.89
C PHE A 30 0.48 -2.99 11.09
N LYS A 31 1.70 -2.92 11.64
CA LYS A 31 2.91 -3.48 11.04
C LYS A 31 3.62 -4.39 12.02
N MET A 32 3.91 -5.60 11.58
CA MET A 32 4.64 -6.58 12.36
C MET A 32 5.58 -7.36 11.44
N LYS A 33 6.88 -7.45 11.79
CA LYS A 33 7.91 -8.06 10.94
C LYS A 33 7.64 -9.54 10.65
N ASP A 34 7.15 -10.29 11.65
CA ASP A 34 6.75 -11.70 11.54
C ASP A 34 5.28 -11.85 11.90
N ASP A 35 4.40 -11.31 11.05
CA ASP A 35 2.95 -11.33 11.28
C ASP A 35 2.42 -12.78 11.20
N PRO A 36 1.93 -13.36 12.32
CA PRO A 36 1.46 -14.74 12.37
C PRO A 36 0.18 -14.98 11.54
N ARG A 37 -0.49 -13.90 11.12
CA ARG A 37 -1.67 -13.98 10.25
C ARG A 37 -1.33 -14.36 8.82
N ILE A 38 -0.06 -14.16 8.41
CA ILE A 38 0.39 -14.45 7.04
C ILE A 38 0.69 -15.95 6.90
N THR A 39 0.03 -16.58 5.92
CA THR A 39 0.29 -18.00 5.61
C THR A 39 1.66 -18.19 4.96
N LYS A 40 2.19 -19.43 4.95
CA LYS A 40 3.46 -19.74 4.28
C LYS A 40 3.43 -19.37 2.79
N VAL A 41 2.34 -19.70 2.09
CA VAL A 41 2.11 -19.32 0.69
C VAL A 41 1.96 -17.81 0.58
N GLY A 42 1.20 -17.21 1.51
CA GLY A 42 1.02 -15.75 1.59
C GLY A 42 2.34 -14.99 1.70
N ARG A 43 3.28 -15.49 2.47
CA ARG A 43 4.63 -14.89 2.61
C ARG A 43 5.39 -14.91 1.28
N PHE A 44 5.31 -16.03 0.56
CA PHE A 44 5.93 -16.13 -0.77
C PHE A 44 5.33 -15.15 -1.78
N ILE A 45 4.00 -15.13 -1.92
CA ILE A 45 3.34 -14.27 -2.90
C ILE A 45 3.50 -12.78 -2.57
N ARG A 46 3.51 -12.39 -1.28
CA ARG A 46 3.81 -11.02 -0.84
C ARG A 46 5.23 -10.60 -1.17
N LYS A 47 6.21 -11.48 -0.88
CA LYS A 47 7.62 -11.20 -1.20
C LYS A 47 7.84 -10.92 -2.70
N ALA A 48 7.10 -11.62 -3.54
CA ALA A 48 7.13 -11.42 -4.99
C ALA A 48 6.12 -10.35 -5.49
N SER A 49 5.37 -9.70 -4.58
CA SER A 49 4.28 -8.76 -4.90
C SER A 49 3.20 -9.34 -5.83
N LEU A 50 3.10 -10.66 -5.90
CA LEU A 50 2.12 -11.36 -6.73
C LEU A 50 0.70 -11.24 -6.19
N ASP A 51 0.54 -10.97 -4.90
CA ASP A 51 -0.76 -10.77 -4.27
C ASP A 51 -1.51 -9.56 -4.82
N GLU A 52 -0.82 -8.62 -5.43
CA GLU A 52 -1.38 -7.42 -6.04
C GLU A 52 -1.68 -7.58 -7.54
N PHE A 53 -1.25 -8.68 -8.17
CA PHE A 53 -1.50 -8.95 -9.59
C PHE A 53 -2.97 -8.82 -10.02
N PRO A 54 -3.97 -9.27 -9.23
CA PRO A 54 -5.37 -9.11 -9.61
C PRO A 54 -5.82 -7.64 -9.74
N GLN A 55 -5.07 -6.67 -9.20
CA GLN A 55 -5.38 -5.25 -9.35
C GLN A 55 -5.27 -4.77 -10.80
N PHE A 56 -4.51 -5.46 -11.65
CA PHE A 56 -4.49 -5.16 -13.08
C PHE A 56 -5.87 -5.25 -13.74
N PHE A 57 -6.75 -6.12 -13.25
CA PHE A 57 -8.16 -6.15 -13.70
C PHE A 57 -8.91 -4.87 -13.29
N ASN A 58 -8.59 -4.27 -12.15
CA ASN A 58 -9.17 -2.99 -11.76
C ASN A 58 -8.67 -1.86 -12.67
N VAL A 59 -7.40 -1.90 -13.10
CA VAL A 59 -6.86 -0.93 -14.07
C VAL A 59 -7.55 -1.08 -15.44
N LEU A 60 -7.68 -2.30 -15.94
CA LEU A 60 -8.36 -2.58 -17.23
C LEU A 60 -9.84 -2.14 -17.21
N LYS A 61 -10.51 -2.24 -16.05
CA LYS A 61 -11.88 -1.75 -15.87
C LYS A 61 -11.96 -0.22 -15.70
N GLY A 62 -10.83 0.46 -15.51
CA GLY A 62 -10.78 1.89 -15.26
C GLY A 62 -11.05 2.30 -13.80
N ASP A 63 -11.16 1.35 -12.87
CA ASP A 63 -11.36 1.61 -11.44
C ASP A 63 -10.08 2.09 -10.75
N MET A 64 -8.91 1.74 -11.29
CA MET A 64 -7.58 2.09 -10.78
C MET A 64 -6.67 2.58 -11.90
N SER A 65 -5.57 3.23 -11.51
CA SER A 65 -4.44 3.57 -12.39
C SER A 65 -3.27 2.60 -12.15
N LEU A 66 -2.33 2.55 -13.09
CA LEU A 66 -1.04 1.88 -12.85
C LEU A 66 -0.24 2.63 -11.78
N VAL A 67 -0.17 3.97 -11.93
CA VAL A 67 0.55 4.86 -11.00
C VAL A 67 -0.44 5.78 -10.31
N GLY A 68 -0.29 5.95 -9.01
CA GLY A 68 -1.14 6.82 -8.20
C GLY A 68 -0.95 6.59 -6.70
N PRO A 69 -1.65 7.35 -5.86
CA PRO A 69 -1.67 7.11 -4.42
C PRO A 69 -2.12 5.69 -4.07
N ARG A 70 -1.54 5.13 -3.01
CA ARG A 70 -1.91 3.79 -2.54
C ARG A 70 -3.38 3.73 -2.11
N PRO A 71 -4.14 2.67 -2.44
CA PRO A 71 -5.46 2.43 -1.86
C PRO A 71 -5.40 2.38 -0.34
N ALA A 72 -6.28 3.14 0.30
CA ALA A 72 -6.41 3.19 1.76
C ALA A 72 -7.64 2.43 2.24
N LEU A 73 -7.62 2.01 3.49
CA LEU A 73 -8.80 1.46 4.14
C LEU A 73 -9.79 2.59 4.52
N PRO A 74 -11.11 2.31 4.59
CA PRO A 74 -12.09 3.32 5.01
C PRO A 74 -11.77 3.96 6.36
N GLU A 75 -11.23 3.19 7.29
CA GLU A 75 -10.81 3.65 8.61
C GLU A 75 -9.63 4.63 8.53
N GLU A 76 -8.68 4.40 7.62
CA GLU A 76 -7.57 5.31 7.34
C GLU A 76 -8.10 6.63 6.75
N VAL A 77 -9.04 6.54 5.80
CA VAL A 77 -9.66 7.72 5.14
C VAL A 77 -10.39 8.60 6.15
N ALA A 78 -11.07 8.01 7.12
CA ALA A 78 -11.80 8.76 8.16
C ALA A 78 -10.89 9.68 9.01
N CYS A 79 -9.59 9.42 9.01
CA CYS A 79 -8.60 10.17 9.78
C CYS A 79 -7.81 11.18 8.93
N TYR A 80 -8.13 11.33 7.63
CA TYR A 80 -7.42 12.26 6.76
C TYR A 80 -7.74 13.71 7.10
N GLY A 81 -6.71 14.53 7.20
CA GLY A 81 -6.83 15.97 7.17
C GLY A 81 -7.26 16.49 5.80
N SER A 82 -7.64 17.75 5.72
CA SER A 82 -8.14 18.39 4.49
C SER A 82 -7.14 18.27 3.32
N LEU A 83 -5.85 18.46 3.59
CA LEU A 83 -4.80 18.39 2.57
C LEU A 83 -4.64 16.95 2.03
N TYR A 84 -4.61 15.97 2.92
CA TYR A 84 -4.42 14.57 2.52
C TYR A 84 -5.64 13.96 1.83
N SER A 85 -6.81 14.56 2.04
CA SER A 85 -8.04 14.18 1.32
C SER A 85 -7.94 14.42 -0.19
N ALA A 86 -7.02 15.25 -0.68
CA ALA A 86 -6.79 15.47 -2.10
C ALA A 86 -6.47 14.16 -2.86
N ARG A 87 -5.90 13.17 -2.19
CA ARG A 87 -5.64 11.85 -2.79
C ARG A 87 -6.90 11.09 -3.21
N LEU A 88 -8.07 11.46 -2.67
CA LEU A 88 -9.36 10.88 -3.04
C LEU A 88 -9.92 11.45 -4.36
N LEU A 89 -9.34 12.53 -4.86
CA LEU A 89 -9.73 13.18 -6.10
C LEU A 89 -9.09 12.55 -7.35
N VAL A 90 -8.11 11.65 -7.15
CA VAL A 90 -7.40 10.97 -8.23
C VAL A 90 -7.58 9.46 -8.16
N LYS A 91 -7.38 8.77 -9.28
CA LYS A 91 -7.42 7.32 -9.29
C LYS A 91 -6.26 6.75 -8.49
N LEU A 92 -6.58 5.79 -7.62
CA LEU A 92 -5.59 5.08 -6.83
C LEU A 92 -4.74 4.18 -7.73
N GLY A 93 -3.44 4.08 -7.44
CA GLY A 93 -2.48 3.33 -8.23
C GLY A 93 -2.20 1.93 -7.68
N ILE A 94 -1.76 1.01 -8.55
CA ILE A 94 -1.13 -0.25 -8.15
C ILE A 94 0.22 0.07 -7.51
N THR A 95 0.97 0.99 -8.11
CA THR A 95 2.21 1.54 -7.56
C THR A 95 2.13 3.05 -7.47
N GLY A 96 3.05 3.67 -6.74
CA GLY A 96 3.09 5.11 -6.57
C GLY A 96 4.32 5.58 -5.82
N PRO A 97 4.43 6.89 -5.58
CA PRO A 97 5.61 7.48 -4.98
C PRO A 97 5.97 6.86 -3.62
N TRP A 98 4.98 6.61 -2.79
CA TRP A 98 5.18 5.97 -1.49
C TRP A 98 5.75 4.55 -1.61
N GLN A 99 5.21 3.73 -2.53
CA GLN A 99 5.63 2.34 -2.72
C GLN A 99 7.08 2.21 -3.20
N VAL A 100 7.61 3.22 -3.90
CA VAL A 100 8.97 3.19 -4.47
C VAL A 100 10.00 3.98 -3.64
N SER A 101 9.57 4.71 -2.60
CA SER A 101 10.43 5.60 -1.81
C SER A 101 10.76 5.09 -0.40
N GLY A 102 10.36 3.87 -0.05
CA GLY A 102 10.69 3.28 1.26
C GLY A 102 9.56 2.50 1.90
N ARG A 103 8.36 2.54 1.35
CA ARG A 103 7.19 1.75 1.83
C ARG A 103 6.99 1.88 3.35
N SER A 104 7.26 0.78 4.06
CA SER A 104 7.05 0.64 5.50
C SER A 104 8.00 1.46 6.37
N ASP A 105 9.12 1.94 5.82
CA ASP A 105 10.14 2.68 6.56
C ASP A 105 9.81 4.19 6.64
N LEU A 106 8.81 4.65 5.86
CA LEU A 106 8.36 6.03 5.88
C LEU A 106 7.41 6.30 7.05
N SER A 107 7.51 7.50 7.62
CA SER A 107 6.49 8.01 8.53
C SER A 107 5.18 8.29 7.79
N GLN A 108 4.09 8.47 8.55
CA GLN A 108 2.80 8.84 7.97
C GLN A 108 2.91 10.17 7.23
N GLU A 109 3.51 11.19 7.85
CA GLU A 109 3.68 12.52 7.26
C GLU A 109 4.49 12.49 5.96
N GLN A 110 5.56 11.69 5.91
CA GLN A 110 6.35 11.49 4.70
C GLN A 110 5.53 10.83 3.59
N SER A 111 4.70 9.85 3.93
CA SER A 111 3.81 9.19 2.97
C SER A 111 2.76 10.14 2.41
N GLU A 112 2.19 10.97 3.29
CA GLU A 112 1.22 12.01 2.93
C GLU A 112 1.84 13.05 2.00
N TYR A 113 3.01 13.55 2.36
CA TYR A 113 3.75 14.51 1.55
C TYR A 113 4.05 13.98 0.14
N LEU A 114 4.50 12.72 0.03
CA LEU A 114 4.81 12.10 -1.26
C LEU A 114 3.57 11.96 -2.15
N ASP A 115 2.43 11.56 -1.58
CA ASP A 115 1.19 11.39 -2.34
C ASP A 115 0.63 12.76 -2.79
N VAL A 116 0.64 13.78 -1.92
CA VAL A 116 0.17 15.13 -2.26
C VAL A 116 1.10 15.77 -3.30
N SER A 117 2.41 15.69 -3.09
CA SER A 117 3.41 16.22 -4.03
C SER A 117 3.28 15.58 -5.43
N TYR A 118 3.00 14.27 -5.49
CA TYR A 118 2.75 13.57 -6.75
C TYR A 118 1.50 14.12 -7.46
N ILE A 119 0.43 14.36 -6.72
CA ILE A 119 -0.83 14.87 -7.29
C ILE A 119 -0.64 16.27 -7.85
N GLU A 120 0.05 17.15 -7.11
CA GLU A 120 0.30 18.54 -7.50
C GLU A 120 1.26 18.66 -8.70
N ASN A 121 2.24 17.76 -8.80
CA ASN A 121 3.29 17.79 -9.80
C ASN A 121 3.21 16.62 -10.80
N TRP A 122 2.01 16.08 -11.01
CA TRP A 122 1.82 14.94 -11.90
C TRP A 122 2.38 15.18 -13.30
N SER A 123 3.07 14.19 -13.82
CA SER A 123 3.55 14.16 -15.20
C SER A 123 3.74 12.74 -15.71
N ILE A 124 3.58 12.55 -17.01
CA ILE A 124 3.83 11.24 -17.65
C ILE A 124 5.29 10.78 -17.42
N ALA A 125 6.25 11.70 -17.44
CA ALA A 125 7.65 11.37 -17.15
C ALA A 125 7.83 10.89 -15.70
N GLY A 126 7.11 11.50 -14.74
CA GLY A 126 7.05 11.07 -13.35
C GLY A 126 6.49 9.65 -13.21
N ASP A 127 5.40 9.35 -13.90
CA ASP A 127 4.80 8.01 -13.92
C ASP A 127 5.76 6.96 -14.47
N LEU A 128 6.44 7.24 -15.60
CA LEU A 128 7.44 6.35 -16.16
C LEU A 128 8.62 6.11 -15.21
N ALA A 129 9.07 7.14 -14.49
CA ALA A 129 10.12 7.02 -13.49
C ALA A 129 9.67 6.14 -12.30
N ILE A 130 8.43 6.28 -11.84
CA ILE A 130 7.86 5.46 -10.77
C ILE A 130 7.73 4.00 -11.24
N LEU A 131 7.27 3.75 -12.46
CA LEU A 131 7.18 2.39 -13.02
C LEU A 131 8.56 1.73 -13.10
N ALA A 132 9.58 2.43 -13.58
CA ALA A 132 10.95 1.92 -13.63
C ALA A 132 11.49 1.58 -12.23
N LYS A 133 11.26 2.46 -11.24
CA LYS A 133 11.62 2.20 -9.84
C LYS A 133 10.85 1.01 -9.26
N THR A 134 9.57 0.85 -9.61
CA THR A 134 8.74 -0.27 -9.14
C THR A 134 9.35 -1.61 -9.56
N VAL A 135 9.78 -1.73 -10.82
CA VAL A 135 10.47 -2.93 -11.32
C VAL A 135 11.69 -3.25 -10.46
N LEU A 136 12.54 -2.25 -10.19
CA LEU A 136 13.73 -2.43 -9.35
C LEU A 136 13.39 -2.84 -7.91
N VAL A 137 12.37 -2.24 -7.31
CA VAL A 137 11.93 -2.55 -5.93
C VAL A 137 11.38 -3.97 -5.83
N VAL A 138 10.58 -4.41 -6.81
CA VAL A 138 10.04 -5.77 -6.86
C VAL A 138 11.17 -6.80 -6.97
N PHE A 139 12.14 -6.59 -7.86
CA PHE A 139 13.29 -7.50 -8.00
C PHE A 139 14.19 -7.54 -6.76
N ARG A 140 14.34 -6.44 -6.03
CA ARG A 140 15.12 -6.40 -4.79
C ARG A 140 14.39 -7.02 -3.60
N GLY A 141 13.08 -7.20 -3.67
CA GLY A 141 12.26 -7.74 -2.58
C GLY A 141 12.28 -6.89 -1.29
N THR A 142 12.64 -5.60 -1.41
CA THR A 142 12.74 -4.69 -0.27
C THR A 142 11.36 -4.19 0.17
N GLY A 143 11.10 -4.18 1.48
CA GLY A 143 9.92 -3.53 2.08
C GLY A 143 8.60 -4.31 1.96
N SER A 144 8.62 -5.61 1.66
CA SER A 144 7.46 -6.48 1.75
C SER A 144 7.43 -7.19 3.10
N TYR A 145 6.75 -6.61 4.07
CA TYR A 145 6.43 -7.24 5.35
C TYR A 145 4.96 -7.62 5.41
#